data_c3353c50ef8391ed02c24bcbaa7c7bfd
#
_entry.id   c3353c50ef8391ed02c24bcbaa7c7bfd
#
_cell.length_a   1.000
_cell.length_b   1.000
_cell.length_c   1.000
_cell.angle_alpha   90.00
_cell.angle_beta   90.00
_cell.angle_gamma   90.00
#
_symmetry.space_group_name_H-M   'P 1'
#
loop_
_entity.id
_entity.type
_entity.pdbx_description
1 polymer ?
#
loop_
_entity_poly.entity_id
_entity_poly.type
_entity_poly.pdbx_seq_one_letter_code
_entity_poly.pdbx_strand_id
1 'polypeptide(L)'
;MSTIDFEAKLYEINSWTILRLPEDASEKLPSRGMTMVSGTINGVPFKTLLEPDGRYAPGQKPSHWFRPDKTLLDDASAKAGDTVHVSLEPTKDWIEPEVPEDLKKALAASPKAEALWNDITPLARWDWVRWIRAVKTPATRQKHIDVALDKLNKGMRRPCCFNRNLCSEPYVSHNWVLIEPMQATEKMTT
;
A
#
# COMPACT_ATOMS: atom_id res chain seq x y z
N MET A 1 -8.24 7.95 19.61
CA MET A 1 -7.79 6.57 19.28
C MET A 1 -6.45 6.39 19.97
N SER A 2 -6.14 5.19 20.46
CA SER A 2 -4.87 4.97 21.18
C SER A 2 -3.72 4.84 20.17
N THR A 3 -2.59 5.44 20.51
CA THR A 3 -1.32 5.28 19.79
C THR A 3 -0.88 3.82 19.83
N ILE A 4 -0.33 3.34 18.74
CA ILE A 4 0.21 1.98 18.58
C ILE A 4 1.72 2.10 18.47
N ASP A 5 2.42 1.71 19.54
CA ASP A 5 3.88 1.76 19.60
C ASP A 5 4.46 0.34 19.42
N PHE A 6 5.51 0.25 18.60
CA PHE A 6 6.21 -1.02 18.35
C PHE A 6 7.61 -0.78 17.76
N GLU A 7 8.43 -1.82 17.78
CA GLU A 7 9.66 -1.89 17.01
C GLU A 7 9.45 -2.77 15.78
N ALA A 8 10.03 -2.37 14.66
CA ALA A 8 9.99 -3.16 13.44
C ALA A 8 11.32 -3.08 12.69
N LYS A 9 11.68 -4.20 12.06
CA LYS A 9 12.84 -4.25 11.17
C LYS A 9 12.45 -3.73 9.80
N LEU A 10 13.31 -2.90 9.22
CA LEU A 10 13.24 -2.51 7.82
C LEU A 10 13.84 -3.60 6.94
N TYR A 11 13.11 -4.01 5.92
CA TYR A 11 13.54 -5.05 5.00
C TYR A 11 13.74 -4.51 3.59
N GLU A 12 14.56 -5.19 2.80
CA GLU A 12 14.64 -4.94 1.37
C GLU A 12 13.90 -6.02 0.59
N ILE A 13 13.00 -5.60 -0.30
CA ILE A 13 12.32 -6.47 -1.27
C ILE A 13 12.48 -5.81 -2.64
N ASN A 14 13.19 -6.46 -3.56
CA ASN A 14 13.42 -5.94 -4.91
C ASN A 14 13.89 -4.47 -4.94
N SER A 15 14.88 -4.12 -4.14
CA SER A 15 15.43 -2.78 -3.99
C SER A 15 14.52 -1.73 -3.28
N TRP A 16 13.33 -2.12 -2.82
CA TRP A 16 12.50 -1.25 -1.99
C TRP A 16 12.75 -1.54 -0.51
N THR A 17 12.95 -0.49 0.27
CA THR A 17 12.90 -0.60 1.73
C THR A 17 11.45 -0.66 2.17
N ILE A 18 11.09 -1.71 2.88
CA ILE A 18 9.72 -2.04 3.31
C ILE A 18 9.68 -2.12 4.82
N LEU A 19 8.64 -1.54 5.42
CA LEU A 19 8.27 -1.78 6.80
C LEU A 19 6.98 -2.60 6.83
N ARG A 20 7.08 -3.84 7.37
CA ARG A 20 5.93 -4.68 7.69
C ARG A 20 5.65 -4.56 9.18
N LEU A 21 4.42 -4.27 9.55
CA LEU A 21 4.03 -4.20 10.96
C LEU A 21 4.12 -5.57 11.62
N PRO A 22 4.55 -5.66 12.91
CA PRO A 22 4.29 -6.84 13.72
C PRO A 22 2.80 -7.17 13.76
N GLU A 23 2.46 -8.45 13.86
CA GLU A 23 1.08 -8.92 13.80
C GLU A 23 0.19 -8.32 14.89
N ASP A 24 0.72 -8.23 16.11
CA ASP A 24 0.04 -7.64 17.27
C ASP A 24 -0.21 -6.12 17.12
N ALA A 25 0.71 -5.39 16.48
CA ALA A 25 0.51 -3.99 16.14
C ALA A 25 -0.56 -3.82 15.05
N SER A 26 -0.51 -4.66 14.04
CA SER A 26 -1.49 -4.67 12.95
C SER A 26 -2.90 -5.03 13.45
N GLU A 27 -3.04 -5.93 14.41
CA GLU A 27 -4.33 -6.32 15.00
C GLU A 27 -5.06 -5.14 15.68
N LYS A 28 -4.34 -4.14 16.15
CA LYS A 28 -4.90 -2.93 16.78
C LYS A 28 -5.45 -1.92 15.77
N LEU A 29 -5.19 -2.12 14.47
CA LEU A 29 -5.72 -1.24 13.42
C LEU A 29 -7.22 -1.48 13.20
N PRO A 30 -7.97 -0.43 12.81
CA PRO A 30 -9.43 -0.51 12.65
C PRO A 30 -9.91 -1.33 11.45
N SER A 31 -9.01 -1.70 10.54
CA SER A 31 -9.33 -2.42 9.30
C SER A 31 -8.27 -3.44 8.95
N ARG A 32 -8.68 -4.56 8.34
CA ARG A 32 -7.75 -5.53 7.72
C ARG A 32 -7.37 -5.15 6.28
N GLY A 33 -8.06 -4.19 5.70
CA GLY A 33 -7.70 -3.58 4.42
C GLY A 33 -6.79 -2.36 4.60
N MET A 34 -6.83 -1.47 3.63
CA MET A 34 -6.08 -0.20 3.71
C MET A 34 -6.44 0.59 4.97
N THR A 35 -5.44 1.13 5.63
CA THR A 35 -5.61 2.03 6.79
C THR A 35 -4.69 3.23 6.64
N MET A 36 -5.28 4.43 6.68
CA MET A 36 -4.50 5.66 6.74
C MET A 36 -4.01 5.90 8.16
N VAL A 37 -2.72 6.24 8.29
CA VAL A 37 -2.10 6.51 9.57
C VAL A 37 -1.25 7.78 9.51
N SER A 38 -1.13 8.44 10.64
CA SER A 38 -0.07 9.40 10.96
C SER A 38 0.78 8.82 12.09
N GLY A 39 2.06 9.19 12.15
CA GLY A 39 2.92 8.67 13.19
C GLY A 39 4.36 9.15 13.08
N THR A 40 5.28 8.43 13.72
CA THR A 40 6.71 8.71 13.67
C THR A 40 7.53 7.44 13.44
N ILE A 41 8.65 7.56 12.74
CA ILE A 41 9.74 6.59 12.72
C ILE A 41 10.94 7.25 13.40
N ASN A 42 11.45 6.66 14.47
CA ASN A 42 12.55 7.23 15.29
C ASN A 42 12.30 8.72 15.64
N GLY A 43 11.04 9.10 15.90
CA GLY A 43 10.64 10.47 16.20
C GLY A 43 10.40 11.37 14.98
N VAL A 44 10.73 10.94 13.76
CA VAL A 44 10.49 11.70 12.52
C VAL A 44 9.04 11.51 12.06
N PRO A 45 8.24 12.58 11.92
CA PRO A 45 6.83 12.47 11.59
C PRO A 45 6.60 12.04 10.14
N PHE A 46 5.55 11.22 9.94
CA PHE A 46 5.08 10.84 8.61
C PHE A 46 3.58 10.61 8.59
N LYS A 47 3.02 10.56 7.39
CA LYS A 47 1.65 10.15 7.13
C LYS A 47 1.64 9.26 5.90
N THR A 48 1.03 8.09 6.00
CA THR A 48 1.04 7.12 4.91
C THR A 48 -0.19 6.23 4.90
N LEU A 49 -0.39 5.56 3.77
CA LEU A 49 -1.32 4.45 3.64
C LEU A 49 -0.62 3.16 4.04
N LEU A 50 -1.20 2.45 4.99
CA LEU A 50 -0.85 1.07 5.25
C LEU A 50 -1.65 0.16 4.33
N GLU A 51 -0.97 -0.73 3.64
CA GLU A 51 -1.59 -1.73 2.77
C GLU A 51 -1.57 -3.11 3.42
N PRO A 52 -2.60 -3.94 3.16
CA PRO A 52 -2.59 -5.31 3.64
C PRO A 52 -1.50 -6.12 2.95
N ASP A 53 -0.91 -7.05 3.67
CA ASP A 53 0.14 -7.94 3.15
C ASP A 53 -0.39 -9.17 2.40
N GLY A 54 -1.70 -9.40 2.44
CA GLY A 54 -2.37 -10.46 1.70
C GLY A 54 -2.19 -11.87 2.29
N ARG A 55 -1.67 -12.01 3.50
CA ARG A 55 -1.42 -13.31 4.13
C ARG A 55 -2.70 -13.91 4.70
N TYR A 56 -3.02 -15.13 4.27
CA TYR A 56 -4.19 -15.90 4.72
C TYR A 56 -3.88 -17.39 4.91
N ALA A 57 -2.59 -17.77 4.92
CA ALA A 57 -2.23 -19.17 5.14
C ALA A 57 -2.62 -19.60 6.57
N PRO A 58 -3.03 -20.86 6.78
CA PRO A 58 -3.30 -21.38 8.11
C PRO A 58 -2.11 -21.13 9.06
N GLY A 59 -2.39 -20.57 10.23
CA GLY A 59 -1.37 -20.22 11.24
C GLY A 59 -0.61 -18.92 11.00
N GLN A 60 -0.86 -18.22 9.91
CA GLN A 60 -0.32 -16.88 9.68
C GLN A 60 -1.41 -15.82 9.92
N LYS A 61 -1.08 -14.79 10.68
CA LYS A 61 -1.97 -13.64 10.86
C LYS A 61 -1.70 -12.60 9.78
N PRO A 62 -2.77 -12.03 9.18
CA PRO A 62 -2.60 -10.93 8.22
C PRO A 62 -2.04 -9.71 8.91
N SER A 63 -1.16 -9.01 8.23
CA SER A 63 -0.57 -7.77 8.70
C SER A 63 -0.66 -6.67 7.62
N HIS A 64 -0.03 -5.55 7.90
CA HIS A 64 0.06 -4.41 7.01
C HIS A 64 1.51 -4.07 6.74
N TRP A 65 1.73 -3.38 5.64
CA TRP A 65 3.04 -2.89 5.24
C TRP A 65 2.93 -1.53 4.57
N PHE A 66 4.04 -0.83 4.49
CA PHE A 66 4.20 0.36 3.66
C PHE A 66 5.65 0.50 3.21
N ARG A 67 5.86 1.37 2.24
CA ARG A 67 7.18 1.75 1.76
C ARG A 67 7.51 3.14 2.33
N PRO A 68 8.40 3.26 3.32
CA PRO A 68 8.94 4.56 3.71
C PRO A 68 9.66 5.20 2.52
N ASP A 69 9.43 6.48 2.27
CA ASP A 69 10.18 7.18 1.24
C ASP A 69 11.63 7.48 1.70
N LYS A 70 12.47 7.84 0.73
CA LYS A 70 13.89 8.08 1.00
C LYS A 70 14.11 9.23 1.98
N THR A 71 13.35 10.30 1.88
CA THR A 71 13.48 11.47 2.76
C THR A 71 13.19 11.09 4.20
N LEU A 72 12.10 10.36 4.44
CA LEU A 72 11.75 9.87 5.77
C LEU A 72 12.85 8.96 6.35
N LEU A 73 13.41 8.06 5.52
CA LEU A 73 14.49 7.17 5.96
C LEU A 73 15.78 7.93 6.29
N ASP A 74 16.15 8.90 5.46
CA ASP A 74 17.34 9.74 5.67
C ASP A 74 17.18 10.57 6.96
N ASP A 75 16.03 11.22 7.16
CA ASP A 75 15.74 12.03 8.35
C ASP A 75 15.68 11.17 9.63
N ALA A 76 15.14 9.96 9.54
CA ALA A 76 15.09 8.99 10.63
C ALA A 76 16.46 8.28 10.88
N SER A 77 17.49 8.58 10.07
CA SER A 77 18.80 7.91 10.08
C SER A 77 18.67 6.38 10.01
N ALA A 78 17.79 5.87 9.14
CA ALA A 78 17.42 4.47 9.06
C ALA A 78 17.58 3.93 7.63
N LYS A 79 17.89 2.64 7.52
CA LYS A 79 18.06 1.92 6.25
C LYS A 79 17.57 0.48 6.38
N ALA A 80 17.46 -0.21 5.25
CA ALA A 80 17.14 -1.63 5.24
C ALA A 80 18.13 -2.42 6.12
N GLY A 81 17.60 -3.28 6.96
CA GLY A 81 18.32 -4.06 7.97
C GLY A 81 18.25 -3.49 9.39
N ASP A 82 17.97 -2.20 9.54
CA ASP A 82 17.85 -1.55 10.85
C ASP A 82 16.50 -1.90 11.51
N THR A 83 16.49 -1.90 12.85
CA THR A 83 15.26 -1.90 13.65
C THR A 83 14.94 -0.46 14.04
N VAL A 84 13.71 -0.05 13.82
CA VAL A 84 13.23 1.31 14.08
C VAL A 84 12.08 1.29 15.08
N HIS A 85 11.98 2.32 15.90
CA HIS A 85 10.83 2.56 16.75
C HIS A 85 9.76 3.28 15.94
N VAL A 86 8.54 2.76 15.98
CA VAL A 86 7.40 3.28 15.24
C VAL A 86 6.25 3.57 16.18
N SER A 87 5.66 4.73 16.03
CA SER A 87 4.45 5.14 16.72
C SER A 87 3.39 5.51 15.68
N LEU A 88 2.21 4.90 15.73
CA LEU A 88 1.15 5.08 14.73
C LEU A 88 -0.18 5.45 15.37
N GLU A 89 -0.93 6.29 14.70
CA GLU A 89 -2.33 6.58 14.98
C GLU A 89 -3.17 6.49 13.71
N PRO A 90 -4.22 5.66 13.68
CA PRO A 90 -5.16 5.65 12.57
C PRO A 90 -5.83 7.01 12.40
N THR A 91 -5.95 7.48 11.16
CA THR A 91 -6.58 8.75 10.83
C THR A 91 -7.64 8.59 9.74
N LYS A 92 -8.63 9.48 9.73
CA LYS A 92 -9.62 9.57 8.66
C LYS A 92 -9.24 10.59 7.59
N ASP A 93 -8.14 11.29 7.79
CA ASP A 93 -7.61 12.27 6.85
C ASP A 93 -6.78 11.56 5.76
N TRP A 94 -7.47 11.12 4.72
CA TRP A 94 -6.90 10.35 3.61
C TRP A 94 -6.11 11.24 2.67
N ILE A 95 -4.86 10.85 2.39
CA ILE A 95 -4.07 11.44 1.31
C ILE A 95 -4.57 10.92 -0.05
N GLU A 96 -4.46 11.77 -1.06
CA GLU A 96 -4.77 11.38 -2.43
C GLU A 96 -3.76 10.33 -2.94
N PRO A 97 -4.22 9.33 -3.70
CA PRO A 97 -3.29 8.47 -4.41
C PRO A 97 -2.56 9.23 -5.52
N GLU A 98 -1.31 8.88 -5.74
CA GLU A 98 -0.65 9.26 -6.98
C GLU A 98 -1.36 8.54 -8.15
N VAL A 99 -1.97 9.33 -9.03
CA VAL A 99 -2.68 8.80 -10.20
C VAL A 99 -1.66 8.48 -11.29
N PRO A 100 -1.52 7.22 -11.72
CA PRO A 100 -0.59 6.86 -12.78
C PRO A 100 -0.90 7.61 -14.08
N GLU A 101 0.15 7.95 -14.83
CA GLU A 101 0.04 8.82 -16.01
C GLU A 101 -0.86 8.24 -17.11
N ASP A 102 -0.84 6.93 -17.29
CA ASP A 102 -1.73 6.22 -18.25
C ASP A 102 -3.21 6.35 -17.85
N LEU A 103 -3.53 6.17 -16.57
CA LEU A 103 -4.88 6.37 -16.05
C LEU A 103 -5.30 7.85 -16.14
N LYS A 104 -4.41 8.77 -15.82
CA LYS A 104 -4.66 10.21 -15.89
C LYS A 104 -5.03 10.67 -17.31
N LYS A 105 -4.27 10.21 -18.30
CA LYS A 105 -4.56 10.47 -19.72
C LYS A 105 -5.90 9.88 -20.16
N ALA A 106 -6.21 8.66 -19.70
CA ALA A 106 -7.45 7.98 -20.03
C ALA A 106 -8.67 8.70 -19.41
N LEU A 107 -8.57 9.17 -18.17
CA LEU A 107 -9.62 9.97 -17.51
C LEU A 107 -9.84 11.30 -18.26
N ALA A 108 -8.78 12.03 -18.60
CA ALA A 108 -8.88 13.28 -19.34
C ALA A 108 -9.56 13.13 -20.72
N ALA A 109 -9.45 11.95 -21.35
CA ALA A 109 -10.14 11.62 -22.59
C ALA A 109 -11.63 11.21 -22.42
N SER A 110 -12.10 11.07 -21.17
CA SER A 110 -13.47 10.61 -20.84
C SER A 110 -14.13 11.54 -19.81
N PRO A 111 -14.73 12.67 -20.24
CA PRO A 111 -15.24 13.70 -19.32
C PRO A 111 -16.21 13.19 -18.24
N LYS A 112 -17.06 12.22 -18.59
CA LYS A 112 -18.02 11.65 -17.63
C LYS A 112 -17.32 10.78 -16.57
N ALA A 113 -16.32 9.98 -16.97
CA ALA A 113 -15.52 9.20 -16.04
C ALA A 113 -14.68 10.11 -15.14
N GLU A 114 -14.08 11.16 -15.71
CA GLU A 114 -13.30 12.16 -14.97
C GLU A 114 -14.15 12.92 -13.95
N ALA A 115 -15.37 13.31 -14.31
CA ALA A 115 -16.29 13.96 -13.39
C ALA A 115 -16.60 13.07 -12.19
N LEU A 116 -16.88 11.77 -12.39
CA LEU A 116 -17.10 10.84 -11.29
C LEU A 116 -15.83 10.59 -10.50
N TRP A 117 -14.67 10.49 -11.17
CA TRP A 117 -13.37 10.37 -10.50
C TRP A 117 -13.12 11.51 -9.52
N ASN A 118 -13.45 12.73 -9.91
CA ASN A 118 -13.28 13.91 -9.08
C ASN A 118 -14.30 13.99 -7.92
N ASP A 119 -15.46 13.31 -8.06
CA ASP A 119 -16.53 13.28 -7.05
C ASP A 119 -16.37 12.14 -6.02
N ILE A 120 -15.65 11.06 -6.35
CA ILE A 120 -15.45 9.95 -5.41
C ILE A 120 -14.42 10.32 -4.32
N THR A 121 -14.48 9.59 -3.19
CA THR A 121 -13.58 9.83 -2.06
C THR A 121 -12.13 9.40 -2.37
N PRO A 122 -11.13 9.96 -1.66
CA PRO A 122 -9.74 9.49 -1.77
C PRO A 122 -9.60 7.97 -1.56
N LEU A 123 -10.33 7.40 -0.60
CA LEU A 123 -10.37 5.94 -0.38
C LEU A 123 -10.83 5.18 -1.64
N ALA A 124 -11.87 5.69 -2.32
CA ALA A 124 -12.35 5.05 -3.54
C ALA A 124 -11.36 5.19 -4.71
N ARG A 125 -10.66 6.34 -4.82
CA ARG A 125 -9.56 6.51 -5.77
C ARG A 125 -8.40 5.55 -5.50
N TRP A 126 -8.04 5.33 -4.24
CA TRP A 126 -7.06 4.31 -3.84
C TRP A 126 -7.47 2.91 -4.26
N ASP A 127 -8.75 2.53 -4.09
CA ASP A 127 -9.26 1.22 -4.55
C ASP A 127 -9.06 1.04 -6.07
N TRP A 128 -9.35 2.07 -6.88
CA TRP A 128 -9.15 2.03 -8.33
C TRP A 128 -7.66 1.94 -8.70
N VAL A 129 -6.81 2.77 -8.10
CA VAL A 129 -5.37 2.78 -8.38
C VAL A 129 -4.77 1.43 -8.02
N ARG A 130 -5.09 0.87 -6.84
CA ARG A 130 -4.61 -0.44 -6.42
C ARG A 130 -5.08 -1.56 -7.36
N TRP A 131 -6.33 -1.54 -7.79
CA TRP A 131 -6.86 -2.53 -8.71
C TRP A 131 -6.17 -2.47 -10.08
N ILE A 132 -5.93 -1.27 -10.61
CA ILE A 132 -5.25 -1.08 -11.90
C ILE A 132 -3.78 -1.53 -11.82
N ARG A 133 -3.07 -1.19 -10.75
CA ARG A 133 -1.64 -1.53 -10.61
C ARG A 133 -1.39 -3.01 -10.31
N ALA A 134 -2.40 -3.75 -9.86
CA ALA A 134 -2.26 -5.11 -9.37
C ALA A 134 -1.87 -6.16 -10.41
N VAL A 135 -1.63 -5.76 -11.65
CA VAL A 135 -1.32 -6.64 -12.79
C VAL A 135 0.07 -6.37 -13.34
N LYS A 136 0.74 -7.44 -13.81
CA LYS A 136 2.15 -7.38 -14.22
C LYS A 136 2.36 -6.97 -15.67
N THR A 137 1.41 -7.30 -16.57
CA THR A 137 1.62 -7.05 -17.99
C THR A 137 0.98 -5.74 -18.45
N PRO A 138 1.63 -4.99 -19.35
CA PRO A 138 1.06 -3.76 -19.90
C PRO A 138 -0.30 -3.98 -20.57
N ALA A 139 -0.50 -5.10 -21.26
CA ALA A 139 -1.75 -5.41 -21.93
C ALA A 139 -2.91 -5.63 -20.95
N THR A 140 -2.67 -6.34 -19.83
CA THR A 140 -3.67 -6.53 -18.78
C THR A 140 -3.94 -5.21 -18.05
N ARG A 141 -2.91 -4.40 -17.82
CA ARG A 141 -3.05 -3.08 -17.22
C ARG A 141 -3.94 -2.16 -18.08
N GLN A 142 -3.72 -2.13 -19.40
CA GLN A 142 -4.58 -1.36 -20.32
C GLN A 142 -6.04 -1.83 -20.24
N LYS A 143 -6.29 -3.15 -20.21
CA LYS A 143 -7.65 -3.67 -20.01
C LYS A 143 -8.28 -3.22 -18.69
N HIS A 144 -7.50 -3.15 -17.61
CA HIS A 144 -7.99 -2.64 -16.34
C HIS A 144 -8.36 -1.15 -16.42
N ILE A 145 -7.58 -0.34 -17.13
CA ILE A 145 -7.90 1.08 -17.37
C ILE A 145 -9.19 1.21 -18.17
N ASP A 146 -9.33 0.46 -19.28
CA ASP A 146 -10.53 0.49 -20.14
C ASP A 146 -11.77 0.09 -19.34
N VAL A 147 -11.68 -0.96 -18.53
CA VAL A 147 -12.78 -1.41 -17.66
C VAL A 147 -13.07 -0.38 -16.56
N ALA A 148 -12.05 0.28 -15.99
CA ALA A 148 -12.26 1.34 -15.02
C ALA A 148 -13.06 2.50 -15.61
N LEU A 149 -12.68 2.96 -16.82
CA LEU A 149 -13.42 4.02 -17.52
C LEU A 149 -14.87 3.62 -17.81
N ASP A 150 -15.10 2.41 -18.33
CA ASP A 150 -16.47 1.90 -18.58
C ASP A 150 -17.32 1.91 -17.30
N LYS A 151 -16.76 1.42 -16.21
CA LYS A 151 -17.45 1.36 -14.91
C LYS A 151 -17.70 2.77 -14.33
N LEU A 152 -16.72 3.65 -14.36
CA LEU A 152 -16.87 5.05 -13.93
C LEU A 152 -17.95 5.76 -14.78
N ASN A 153 -17.97 5.56 -16.10
CA ASN A 153 -19.00 6.09 -16.98
C ASN A 153 -20.40 5.57 -16.66
N LYS A 154 -20.50 4.37 -16.08
CA LYS A 154 -21.74 3.77 -15.58
C LYS A 154 -22.11 4.18 -14.16
N GLY A 155 -21.34 5.06 -13.54
CA GLY A 155 -21.59 5.56 -12.18
C GLY A 155 -21.04 4.68 -11.05
N MET A 156 -20.19 3.70 -11.35
CA MET A 156 -19.59 2.84 -10.33
C MET A 156 -18.47 3.57 -9.60
N ARG A 157 -18.64 3.78 -8.31
CA ARG A 157 -17.71 4.55 -7.48
C ARG A 157 -16.50 3.75 -7.00
N ARG A 158 -16.51 2.43 -7.11
CA ARG A 158 -15.44 1.51 -6.67
C ARG A 158 -15.32 0.31 -7.60
N PRO A 159 -14.14 -0.31 -7.75
CA PRO A 159 -14.01 -1.55 -8.51
C PRO A 159 -14.84 -2.67 -7.87
N CYS A 160 -15.58 -3.40 -8.68
CA CYS A 160 -16.26 -4.60 -8.23
C CYS A 160 -15.28 -5.79 -8.18
N CYS A 161 -15.60 -6.79 -7.32
CA CYS A 161 -14.85 -8.04 -7.23
C CYS A 161 -13.35 -7.89 -6.92
N PHE A 162 -12.97 -6.77 -6.31
CA PHE A 162 -11.62 -6.51 -5.85
C PHE A 162 -11.49 -6.88 -4.37
N ASN A 163 -10.64 -7.86 -4.07
CA ASN A 163 -10.34 -8.21 -2.69
C ASN A 163 -9.35 -7.19 -2.10
N ARG A 164 -9.85 -6.32 -1.25
CA ARG A 164 -9.09 -5.21 -0.66
C ARG A 164 -8.04 -5.65 0.36
N ASN A 165 -8.12 -6.88 0.85
CA ASN A 165 -7.22 -7.42 1.86
C ASN A 165 -5.99 -8.10 1.24
N LEU A 166 -5.89 -8.14 -0.09
CA LEU A 166 -4.74 -8.69 -0.80
C LEU A 166 -3.69 -7.61 -1.07
N CYS A 167 -2.42 -8.02 -1.08
CA CYS A 167 -1.34 -7.14 -1.52
C CYS A 167 -1.45 -6.93 -3.02
N SER A 168 -1.65 -5.69 -3.45
CA SER A 168 -1.88 -5.34 -4.85
C SER A 168 -0.66 -4.72 -5.54
N GLU A 169 0.52 -4.76 -4.91
CA GLU A 169 1.75 -4.23 -5.47
C GLU A 169 2.61 -5.36 -6.06
N PRO A 170 2.59 -5.55 -7.41
CA PRO A 170 3.23 -6.71 -8.02
C PRO A 170 4.77 -6.69 -7.93
N TYR A 171 5.37 -5.54 -7.66
CA TYR A 171 6.82 -5.43 -7.50
C TYR A 171 7.34 -6.06 -6.21
N VAL A 172 6.54 -6.07 -5.16
CA VAL A 172 6.90 -6.63 -3.84
C VAL A 172 5.99 -7.78 -3.41
N SER A 173 5.10 -8.25 -4.30
CA SER A 173 4.20 -9.35 -3.99
C SER A 173 4.22 -10.46 -5.04
N HIS A 174 3.95 -11.68 -4.58
CA HIS A 174 3.71 -12.84 -5.43
C HIS A 174 2.37 -13.47 -5.07
N ASN A 175 1.54 -13.77 -6.08
CA ASN A 175 0.19 -14.31 -5.86
C ASN A 175 -0.63 -13.52 -4.81
N TRP A 176 -0.58 -12.18 -4.89
CA TRP A 176 -1.30 -11.27 -3.99
C TRP A 176 -0.83 -11.26 -2.53
N VAL A 177 0.31 -11.85 -2.25
CA VAL A 177 0.92 -11.89 -0.92
C VAL A 177 2.28 -11.19 -0.96
N LEU A 178 2.55 -10.35 0.02
CA LEU A 178 3.86 -9.71 0.18
C LEU A 178 4.94 -10.78 0.24
N ILE A 179 5.98 -10.63 -0.57
CA ILE A 179 7.14 -11.53 -0.59
C ILE A 179 7.78 -11.53 0.80
N GLU A 180 8.12 -12.72 1.33
CA GLU A 180 8.90 -12.79 2.55
C GLU A 180 10.19 -12.01 2.37
N PRO A 181 10.50 -11.07 3.27
CA PRO A 181 11.79 -10.40 3.26
C PRO A 181 12.87 -11.48 3.37
N MET A 182 13.79 -11.54 2.42
CA MET A 182 14.95 -12.41 2.56
C MET A 182 15.68 -11.99 3.84
N GLN A 183 15.75 -12.89 4.81
CA GLN A 183 16.70 -12.73 5.90
C GLN A 183 18.05 -12.49 5.19
N ALA A 184 18.70 -11.36 5.53
CA ALA A 184 20.03 -11.12 5.03
C ALA A 184 20.82 -12.40 5.32
N THR A 185 21.16 -13.13 4.27
CA THR A 185 22.04 -14.27 4.37
C THR A 185 23.30 -13.70 5.00
N GLU A 186 23.57 -14.09 6.24
CA GLU A 186 24.88 -13.90 6.82
C GLU A 186 25.86 -14.37 5.75
N LYS A 187 26.62 -13.45 5.21
CA LYS A 187 27.76 -13.81 4.37
C LYS A 187 28.60 -14.71 5.24
N MET A 188 28.48 -16.01 5.02
CA MET A 188 29.46 -16.95 5.54
C MET A 188 30.81 -16.51 4.98
N THR A 189 31.59 -15.87 5.83
CA THR A 189 32.99 -15.62 5.61
C THR A 189 33.66 -17.00 5.62
N THR A 190 34.02 -17.48 4.45
CA THR A 190 35.03 -18.53 4.25
C THR A 190 36.38 -17.87 4.09
#